data_dd9af5855114a793f2929af58c88c2a4
#
_entry.id   dd9af5855114a793f2929af58c88c2a4
#
_cell.length_a   1.000
_cell.length_b   1.000
_cell.length_c   1.000
_cell.angle_alpha   90.00
_cell.angle_beta   90.00
_cell.angle_gamma   90.00
#
_symmetry.space_group_name_H-M   'P 1'
#
loop_
_entity.id
_entity.type
_entity.pdbx_description
1 polymer ?
#
loop_
_entity_poly.entity_id
_entity_poly.type
_entity_poly.pdbx_seq_one_letter_code
_entity_poly.pdbx_strand_id
1 'polypeptide(L)'
;MDPASPGERPMISRREWRFVWLIIVAVLVLTSLPYLYGCLSSPPDKQFMGLMLDVPDHGQYLSWWRGFQSSLLTSNKLTPEPNEPMFFNLLWWALAQVSRWTGLGYAPVYQVFRWVAGGSFLWAAYRLIAHFLPETRQRRTAFLLVTFSSGLGWVLVVLKYTFTEGELLFPLDLYVAEGNSFLCILGYPHFAFAAAFIALSLEWIWRGWKEQRAKHMVVAGMIVLLLGWQHAYDLLIVYGVMGTFALLVWWKRRAFPWRLFWGGVIVFALSCSGAVYSVILTMVDPLWEKVLAQFANGNVYTPSPPHLVILFGLPLILAIVAWIGLAWRKRRPGRSQWSEENLFVMGWFLAGALLNYVPTDFQIHMLNSWQIPMMLLATKGLHDSVVPGIARWRSGIGKKVARWMVVAFVVAVLPTNIYLWVWRFLDLARHDYPYYLCRDEVAALEWLDENTEPEDIVLSSLTVGQYIPALSGNTAFLAHWAQTVDFYDKRDRVARFFDSDAPDGERVETLDSFGVDYVLHGPAERALGDYDPETAPWLALAFSRSRVDVYRVKEDGLPQIGRSGGTP
;
A
#
# COMPACT_ATOMS: atom_id res chain seq x y z
N MET A 1 31.18 26.93 -15.64
CA MET A 1 31.03 25.63 -14.99
C MET A 1 31.16 24.60 -16.09
N ASP A 2 32.27 23.92 -16.11
CA ASP A 2 32.52 22.84 -17.05
C ASP A 2 31.48 21.74 -16.91
N PRO A 3 31.02 21.11 -18.02
CA PRO A 3 30.11 19.98 -17.93
C PRO A 3 30.83 18.84 -17.23
N ALA A 4 30.21 18.36 -16.14
CA ALA A 4 30.72 17.22 -15.37
C ALA A 4 31.06 16.04 -16.31
N SER A 5 32.21 15.42 -16.08
CA SER A 5 32.70 14.28 -16.85
C SER A 5 31.68 13.12 -16.78
N PRO A 6 31.54 12.32 -17.87
CA PRO A 6 30.60 11.20 -17.86
C PRO A 6 30.95 10.19 -16.76
N GLY A 7 30.13 10.07 -15.74
CA GLY A 7 30.30 9.14 -14.61
C GLY A 7 30.40 9.77 -13.23
N GLU A 8 30.50 11.09 -13.11
CA GLU A 8 30.51 11.75 -11.81
C GLU A 8 29.12 11.72 -11.14
N ARG A 9 29.12 11.44 -9.82
CA ARG A 9 27.90 11.51 -9.01
C ARG A 9 27.36 12.94 -9.05
N PRO A 10 26.04 13.15 -9.21
CA PRO A 10 25.48 14.49 -9.13
C PRO A 10 25.84 15.09 -7.77
N MET A 11 26.56 16.21 -7.80
CA MET A 11 26.91 16.92 -6.56
C MET A 11 25.65 17.57 -6.00
N ILE A 12 25.09 16.97 -4.94
CA ILE A 12 24.00 17.54 -4.15
C ILE A 12 24.62 18.39 -3.05
N SER A 13 24.39 19.68 -3.09
CA SER A 13 24.98 20.61 -2.13
C SER A 13 24.41 20.43 -0.72
N ARG A 14 25.15 20.85 0.31
CA ARG A 14 24.63 20.85 1.70
C ARG A 14 23.34 21.67 1.85
N ARG A 15 23.18 22.74 1.05
CA ARG A 15 21.97 23.56 1.05
C ARG A 15 20.77 22.83 0.43
N GLU A 16 21.01 21.98 -0.56
CA GLU A 16 19.96 21.11 -1.13
C GLU A 16 19.53 20.06 -0.12
N TRP A 17 20.49 19.38 0.53
CA TRP A 17 20.18 18.39 1.57
C TRP A 17 19.40 18.98 2.76
N ARG A 18 19.72 20.20 3.19
CA ARG A 18 18.93 20.88 4.22
C ARG A 18 17.49 21.10 3.78
N PHE A 19 17.27 21.48 2.52
CA PHE A 19 15.92 21.61 1.97
C PHE A 19 15.20 20.26 1.96
N VAL A 20 15.85 19.19 1.49
CA VAL A 20 15.27 17.84 1.41
C VAL A 20 14.88 17.34 2.80
N TRP A 21 15.76 17.43 3.77
CA TRP A 21 15.49 17.01 5.15
C TRP A 21 14.37 17.84 5.79
N LEU A 22 14.32 19.14 5.53
CA LEU A 22 13.23 19.99 6.00
C LEU A 22 11.86 19.48 5.48
N ILE A 23 11.77 19.16 4.20
CA ILE A 23 10.54 18.64 3.61
C ILE A 23 10.20 17.24 4.16
N ILE A 24 11.19 16.33 4.26
CA ILE A 24 10.99 15.00 4.85
C ILE A 24 10.41 15.14 6.26
N VAL A 25 11.06 15.90 7.13
CA VAL A 25 10.61 16.10 8.52
C VAL A 25 9.21 16.73 8.54
N ALA A 26 8.96 17.75 7.72
CA ALA A 26 7.65 18.40 7.66
C ALA A 26 6.53 17.42 7.27
N VAL A 27 6.76 16.56 6.27
CA VAL A 27 5.78 15.55 5.85
C VAL A 27 5.56 14.50 6.93
N LEU A 28 6.63 14.00 7.56
CA LEU A 28 6.52 13.01 8.63
C LEU A 28 5.76 13.58 9.83
N VAL A 29 5.99 14.85 10.19
CA VAL A 29 5.23 15.53 11.24
C VAL A 29 3.77 15.68 10.83
N LEU A 30 3.49 16.24 9.65
CA LEU A 30 2.12 16.44 9.16
C LEU A 30 1.32 15.13 9.15
N THR A 31 1.91 14.05 8.62
CA THR A 31 1.25 12.74 8.56
C THR A 31 1.13 12.05 9.90
N SER A 32 1.82 12.51 10.94
CA SER A 32 1.72 12.00 12.31
C SER A 32 0.63 12.69 13.13
N LEU A 33 0.22 13.90 12.76
CA LEU A 33 -0.77 14.67 13.52
C LEU A 33 -2.12 13.96 13.66
N PRO A 34 -2.69 13.30 12.62
CA PRO A 34 -3.94 12.56 12.77
C PRO A 34 -3.82 11.39 13.76
N TYR A 35 -2.69 10.66 13.76
CA TYR A 35 -2.45 9.57 14.73
C TYR A 35 -2.38 10.09 16.16
N LEU A 36 -1.65 11.20 16.35
CA LEU A 36 -1.58 11.84 17.66
C LEU A 36 -2.96 12.31 18.12
N TYR A 37 -3.74 12.89 17.20
CA TYR A 37 -5.13 13.28 17.48
C TYR A 37 -5.96 12.08 17.88
N GLY A 38 -5.92 10.96 17.14
CA GLY A 38 -6.64 9.73 17.45
C GLY A 38 -6.34 9.21 18.85
N CYS A 39 -5.05 9.21 19.24
CA CYS A 39 -4.65 8.81 20.60
C CYS A 39 -5.16 9.77 21.69
N LEU A 40 -5.03 11.09 21.48
CA LEU A 40 -5.33 12.10 22.49
C LEU A 40 -6.83 12.38 22.66
N SER A 41 -7.62 12.18 21.59
CA SER A 41 -9.06 12.42 21.60
C SER A 41 -9.90 11.21 22.01
N SER A 42 -9.28 10.05 22.27
CA SER A 42 -9.98 8.81 22.65
C SER A 42 -10.85 9.02 23.89
N PRO A 43 -12.18 8.72 23.84
CA PRO A 43 -13.03 8.71 25.00
C PRO A 43 -12.57 7.70 26.06
N PRO A 44 -12.95 7.86 27.33
CA PRO A 44 -12.50 6.95 28.41
C PRO A 44 -12.92 5.49 28.22
N ASP A 45 -14.04 5.24 27.52
CA ASP A 45 -14.60 3.91 27.26
C ASP A 45 -14.14 3.29 25.93
N LYS A 46 -13.36 4.04 25.11
CA LYS A 46 -12.86 3.58 23.81
C LYS A 46 -11.34 3.63 23.74
N GLN A 47 -10.78 2.84 22.85
CA GLN A 47 -9.35 2.79 22.55
C GLN A 47 -9.12 2.98 21.06
N PHE A 48 -8.24 3.95 20.72
CA PHE A 48 -7.75 4.09 19.36
C PHE A 48 -6.82 2.94 19.00
N MET A 49 -7.11 2.24 17.90
CA MET A 49 -6.39 1.02 17.51
C MET A 49 -5.07 1.30 16.77
N GLY A 50 -4.64 2.56 16.67
CA GLY A 50 -3.37 2.94 16.04
C GLY A 50 -3.39 2.93 14.50
N LEU A 51 -4.54 2.67 13.89
CA LEU A 51 -4.78 2.64 12.45
C LEU A 51 -5.83 3.69 12.08
N MET A 52 -5.71 4.29 10.90
CA MET A 52 -6.67 5.29 10.45
C MET A 52 -7.05 5.18 8.97
N LEU A 53 -6.56 4.16 8.30
CA LEU A 53 -6.82 3.83 6.91
C LEU A 53 -6.80 2.32 6.76
N ASP A 54 -7.68 1.79 5.91
CA ASP A 54 -7.68 0.41 5.45
C ASP A 54 -7.41 -0.63 6.55
N VAL A 55 -8.29 -0.63 7.54
CA VAL A 55 -8.15 -1.52 8.72
C VAL A 55 -8.16 -3.00 8.33
N PRO A 56 -8.95 -3.47 7.32
CA PRO A 56 -8.90 -4.87 6.91
C PRO A 56 -7.49 -5.31 6.50
N ASP A 57 -6.84 -4.60 5.57
CA ASP A 57 -5.50 -4.95 5.09
C ASP A 57 -4.46 -4.85 6.22
N HIS A 58 -4.58 -3.83 7.08
CA HIS A 58 -3.69 -3.72 8.24
C HIS A 58 -3.92 -4.85 9.25
N GLY A 59 -5.17 -5.27 9.49
CA GLY A 59 -5.51 -6.43 10.31
C GLY A 59 -4.83 -7.70 9.81
N GLN A 60 -4.84 -7.92 8.50
CA GLN A 60 -4.10 -9.01 7.85
C GLN A 60 -2.59 -8.93 8.14
N TYR A 61 -1.98 -7.77 7.95
CA TYR A 61 -0.54 -7.59 8.20
C TYR A 61 -0.19 -7.80 9.68
N LEU A 62 -1.02 -7.33 10.59
CA LEU A 62 -0.83 -7.51 12.02
C LEU A 62 -1.04 -8.96 12.46
N SER A 63 -1.95 -9.71 11.82
CA SER A 63 -2.09 -11.16 12.00
C SER A 63 -0.80 -11.90 11.66
N TRP A 64 -0.22 -11.63 10.48
CA TRP A 64 1.07 -12.21 10.10
C TRP A 64 2.19 -11.78 11.03
N TRP A 65 2.25 -10.50 11.40
CA TRP A 65 3.20 -9.98 12.37
C TRP A 65 3.12 -10.76 13.69
N ARG A 66 1.92 -10.99 14.21
CA ARG A 66 1.70 -11.78 15.43
C ARG A 66 2.26 -13.21 15.26
N GLY A 67 1.95 -13.90 14.20
CA GLY A 67 2.45 -15.24 13.91
C GLY A 67 3.97 -15.29 13.81
N PHE A 68 4.61 -14.30 13.20
CA PHE A 68 6.06 -14.20 13.07
C PHE A 68 6.81 -13.90 14.37
N GLN A 69 6.14 -13.54 15.45
CA GLN A 69 6.79 -13.41 16.77
C GLN A 69 7.19 -14.77 17.33
N SER A 70 6.49 -15.84 17.01
CA SER A 70 6.72 -17.19 17.52
C SER A 70 7.37 -18.11 16.50
N SER A 71 7.14 -17.93 15.21
CA SER A 71 7.63 -18.82 14.15
C SER A 71 8.17 -18.06 12.94
N LEU A 72 8.89 -18.78 12.05
CA LEU A 72 9.38 -18.23 10.78
C LEU A 72 8.29 -18.20 9.70
N LEU A 73 7.37 -19.14 9.73
CA LEU A 73 6.24 -19.25 8.81
C LEU A 73 4.95 -19.10 9.59
N THR A 74 3.92 -18.56 8.97
CA THR A 74 2.60 -18.40 9.58
C THR A 74 1.49 -18.94 8.70
N SER A 75 0.41 -19.38 9.33
CA SER A 75 -0.85 -19.74 8.66
C SER A 75 -1.72 -18.50 8.42
N ASN A 76 -2.77 -18.65 7.63
CA ASN A 76 -3.81 -17.63 7.50
C ASN A 76 -4.85 -17.79 8.61
N LYS A 77 -4.79 -16.93 9.62
CA LYS A 77 -5.73 -16.92 10.75
C LYS A 77 -6.96 -16.03 10.56
N LEU A 78 -7.15 -15.52 9.34
CA LEU A 78 -8.30 -14.69 8.97
C LEU A 78 -9.46 -15.50 8.40
N THR A 79 -9.40 -16.82 8.51
CA THR A 79 -10.38 -17.77 7.97
C THR A 79 -10.35 -19.06 8.80
N PRO A 80 -11.54 -19.68 9.07
CA PRO A 80 -11.62 -20.87 9.89
C PRO A 80 -11.12 -22.14 9.20
N GLU A 81 -10.93 -22.14 7.88
CA GLU A 81 -10.46 -23.30 7.14
C GLU A 81 -9.06 -23.74 7.62
N PRO A 82 -8.87 -25.03 7.93
CA PRO A 82 -7.55 -25.55 8.31
C PRO A 82 -6.51 -25.26 7.23
N ASN A 83 -5.37 -24.72 7.64
CA ASN A 83 -4.25 -24.44 6.73
C ASN A 83 -2.92 -24.48 7.47
N GLU A 84 -1.88 -24.87 6.73
CA GLU A 84 -0.55 -25.04 7.25
C GLU A 84 0.22 -23.71 7.31
N PRO A 85 1.19 -23.56 8.23
CA PRO A 85 2.03 -22.37 8.32
C PRO A 85 3.06 -22.35 7.18
N MET A 86 2.69 -21.84 6.03
CA MET A 86 3.52 -21.78 4.82
C MET A 86 3.88 -20.36 4.39
N PHE A 87 3.20 -19.35 4.92
CA PHE A 87 3.37 -17.97 4.48
C PHE A 87 4.58 -17.30 5.14
N PHE A 88 5.39 -16.59 4.33
CA PHE A 88 6.50 -15.75 4.76
C PHE A 88 6.49 -14.40 4.04
N ASN A 89 6.78 -13.34 4.80
CA ASN A 89 7.03 -12.00 4.27
C ASN A 89 8.12 -11.32 5.09
N LEU A 90 9.19 -10.91 4.42
CA LEU A 90 10.40 -10.40 5.08
C LEU A 90 10.13 -9.12 5.90
N LEU A 91 9.28 -8.22 5.41
CA LEU A 91 8.97 -6.97 6.11
C LEU A 91 8.25 -7.24 7.41
N TRP A 92 7.14 -7.98 7.34
CA TRP A 92 6.31 -8.24 8.52
C TRP A 92 7.05 -9.12 9.54
N TRP A 93 7.84 -10.07 9.06
CA TRP A 93 8.74 -10.84 9.93
C TRP A 93 9.75 -9.93 10.64
N ALA A 94 10.42 -9.01 9.93
CA ALA A 94 11.40 -8.10 10.53
C ALA A 94 10.77 -7.20 11.60
N LEU A 95 9.58 -6.66 11.34
CA LEU A 95 8.85 -5.83 12.30
C LEU A 95 8.39 -6.65 13.53
N ALA A 96 7.99 -7.91 13.33
CA ALA A 96 7.67 -8.83 14.41
C ALA A 96 8.89 -9.07 15.33
N GLN A 97 10.10 -9.25 14.74
CA GLN A 97 11.32 -9.38 15.55
C GLN A 97 11.64 -8.09 16.31
N VAL A 98 11.42 -6.91 15.72
CA VAL A 98 11.59 -5.63 16.44
C VAL A 98 10.64 -5.56 17.64
N SER A 99 9.36 -5.90 17.47
CA SER A 99 8.41 -5.97 18.59
C SER A 99 8.89 -6.94 19.68
N ARG A 100 9.31 -8.15 19.28
CA ARG A 100 9.79 -9.19 20.19
C ARG A 100 11.00 -8.74 21.01
N TRP A 101 11.98 -8.09 20.37
CA TRP A 101 13.21 -7.65 21.05
C TRP A 101 13.02 -6.42 21.92
N THR A 102 12.09 -5.54 21.54
CA THR A 102 11.84 -4.28 22.28
C THR A 102 10.75 -4.41 23.32
N GLY A 103 9.90 -5.43 23.24
CA GLY A 103 8.69 -5.57 24.06
C GLY A 103 7.59 -4.58 23.71
N LEU A 104 7.75 -3.82 22.61
CA LEU A 104 6.74 -2.84 22.17
C LEU A 104 5.63 -3.53 21.36
N GLY A 105 4.39 -3.12 21.62
CA GLY A 105 3.24 -3.54 20.81
C GLY A 105 3.31 -3.03 19.37
N TYR A 106 2.39 -3.45 18.53
CA TYR A 106 2.39 -3.13 17.10
C TYR A 106 2.29 -1.62 16.81
N ALA A 107 1.47 -0.87 17.55
CA ALA A 107 1.19 0.53 17.24
C ALA A 107 2.45 1.43 17.27
N PRO A 108 3.30 1.45 18.32
CA PRO A 108 4.52 2.25 18.30
C PRO A 108 5.54 1.77 17.26
N VAL A 109 5.71 0.45 17.06
CA VAL A 109 6.65 -0.08 16.05
C VAL A 109 6.18 0.28 14.64
N TYR A 110 4.88 0.19 14.37
CA TYR A 110 4.29 0.62 13.10
C TYR A 110 4.54 2.11 12.82
N GLN A 111 4.41 3.00 13.82
CA GLN A 111 4.68 4.43 13.63
C GLN A 111 6.16 4.71 13.35
N VAL A 112 7.08 4.04 14.02
CA VAL A 112 8.51 4.15 13.72
C VAL A 112 8.81 3.64 12.31
N PHE A 113 8.25 2.49 11.93
CA PHE A 113 8.37 1.97 10.58
C PHE A 113 7.84 2.95 9.53
N ARG A 114 6.68 3.56 9.77
CA ARG A 114 6.10 4.58 8.87
C ARG A 114 7.05 5.75 8.63
N TRP A 115 7.75 6.21 9.67
CA TRP A 115 8.74 7.27 9.54
C TRP A 115 9.97 6.83 8.76
N VAL A 116 10.47 5.63 9.03
CA VAL A 116 11.61 5.05 8.29
C VAL A 116 11.25 4.85 6.81
N ALA A 117 10.10 4.28 6.52
CA ALA A 117 9.64 4.03 5.17
C ALA A 117 9.48 5.33 4.36
N GLY A 118 8.70 6.29 4.89
CA GLY A 118 8.48 7.58 4.23
C GLY A 118 9.77 8.38 4.06
N GLY A 119 10.61 8.43 5.10
CA GLY A 119 11.90 9.10 5.05
C GLY A 119 12.86 8.48 4.03
N SER A 120 12.96 7.14 4.00
CA SER A 120 13.78 6.38 3.04
C SER A 120 13.30 6.58 1.61
N PHE A 121 11.98 6.56 1.37
CA PHE A 121 11.40 6.80 0.06
C PHE A 121 11.75 8.18 -0.48
N LEU A 122 11.48 9.23 0.28
CA LEU A 122 11.75 10.60 -0.15
C LEU A 122 13.25 10.87 -0.34
N TRP A 123 14.09 10.31 0.53
CA TRP A 123 15.54 10.39 0.40
C TRP A 123 16.04 9.69 -0.88
N ALA A 124 15.56 8.46 -1.15
CA ALA A 124 15.91 7.70 -2.34
C ALA A 124 15.41 8.40 -3.62
N ALA A 125 14.18 8.90 -3.61
CA ALA A 125 13.60 9.64 -4.73
C ALA A 125 14.41 10.89 -5.07
N TYR A 126 14.85 11.69 -4.08
CA TYR A 126 15.67 12.87 -4.35
C TYR A 126 17.02 12.52 -4.95
N ARG A 127 17.70 11.48 -4.45
CA ARG A 127 18.96 10.98 -5.02
C ARG A 127 18.80 10.59 -6.48
N LEU A 128 17.73 9.84 -6.77
CA LEU A 128 17.44 9.40 -8.13
C LEU A 128 17.09 10.60 -9.06
N ILE A 129 16.27 11.54 -8.61
CA ILE A 129 15.94 12.79 -9.33
C ILE A 129 17.20 13.55 -9.72
N ALA A 130 18.21 13.59 -8.83
CA ALA A 130 19.44 14.35 -9.07
C ALA A 130 20.25 13.82 -10.26
N HIS A 131 20.12 12.56 -10.65
CA HIS A 131 20.75 12.00 -11.86
C HIS A 131 20.12 12.50 -13.17
N PHE A 132 18.83 12.88 -13.16
CA PHE A 132 18.07 13.18 -14.37
C PHE A 132 17.79 14.67 -14.57
N LEU A 133 17.92 15.48 -13.53
CA LEU A 133 17.70 16.92 -13.57
C LEU A 133 18.99 17.66 -13.15
N PRO A 134 19.63 18.43 -14.06
CA PRO A 134 20.89 19.09 -13.76
C PRO A 134 20.72 20.31 -12.84
N GLU A 135 19.58 21.00 -12.92
CA GLU A 135 19.34 22.24 -12.20
C GLU A 135 18.72 22.01 -10.83
N THR A 136 19.29 22.61 -9.77
CA THR A 136 18.75 22.56 -8.40
C THR A 136 17.29 22.99 -8.30
N ARG A 137 16.86 23.95 -9.12
CA ARG A 137 15.45 24.39 -9.15
C ARG A 137 14.54 23.29 -9.66
N GLN A 138 14.91 22.65 -10.74
CA GLN A 138 14.16 21.53 -11.31
C GLN A 138 14.11 20.35 -10.34
N ARG A 139 15.26 20.00 -9.69
CA ARG A 139 15.29 18.95 -8.66
C ARG A 139 14.33 19.21 -7.51
N ARG A 140 14.31 20.44 -6.99
CA ARG A 140 13.38 20.84 -5.93
C ARG A 140 11.93 20.81 -6.37
N THR A 141 11.64 21.27 -7.58
CA THR A 141 10.27 21.20 -8.15
C THR A 141 9.84 19.74 -8.27
N ALA A 142 10.65 18.87 -8.90
CA ALA A 142 10.33 17.46 -9.06
C ALA A 142 10.14 16.78 -7.69
N PHE A 143 10.97 17.09 -6.71
CA PHE A 143 10.86 16.53 -5.37
C PHE A 143 9.58 16.95 -4.65
N LEU A 144 9.20 18.23 -4.74
CA LEU A 144 7.93 18.70 -4.19
C LEU A 144 6.73 18.04 -4.88
N LEU A 145 6.81 17.85 -6.20
CA LEU A 145 5.76 17.15 -6.95
C LEU A 145 5.70 15.68 -6.57
N VAL A 146 6.82 14.95 -6.46
CA VAL A 146 6.84 13.56 -5.98
C VAL A 146 6.24 13.46 -4.59
N THR A 147 6.53 14.41 -3.70
CA THR A 147 6.11 14.38 -2.30
C THR A 147 4.63 14.72 -2.13
N PHE A 148 4.12 15.71 -2.86
CA PHE A 148 2.83 16.35 -2.57
C PHE A 148 1.83 16.31 -3.71
N SER A 149 2.20 15.81 -4.90
CA SER A 149 1.27 15.78 -6.01
C SER A 149 0.13 14.82 -5.75
N SER A 150 -1.06 15.28 -6.03
CA SER A 150 -2.28 14.52 -6.03
C SER A 150 -3.08 14.78 -7.30
N GLY A 151 -4.12 14.00 -7.52
CA GLY A 151 -5.00 14.10 -8.68
C GLY A 151 -6.13 15.13 -8.52
N LEU A 152 -7.18 14.87 -9.29
CA LEU A 152 -8.39 15.69 -9.35
C LEU A 152 -9.54 15.12 -8.49
N GLY A 153 -9.28 14.15 -7.62
CA GLY A 153 -10.30 13.51 -6.77
C GLY A 153 -11.08 14.51 -5.93
N TRP A 154 -10.42 15.58 -5.44
CA TRP A 154 -11.10 16.65 -4.71
C TRP A 154 -12.22 17.33 -5.53
N VAL A 155 -12.04 17.45 -6.85
CA VAL A 155 -13.07 18.02 -7.73
C VAL A 155 -14.30 17.11 -7.74
N LEU A 156 -14.09 15.79 -7.88
CA LEU A 156 -15.18 14.81 -7.86
C LEU A 156 -15.90 14.79 -6.51
N VAL A 157 -15.14 14.91 -5.40
CA VAL A 157 -15.73 15.01 -4.06
C VAL A 157 -16.62 16.26 -3.95
N VAL A 158 -16.13 17.43 -4.38
CA VAL A 158 -16.93 18.67 -4.38
C VAL A 158 -18.17 18.52 -5.24
N LEU A 159 -18.03 17.97 -6.45
CA LEU A 159 -19.17 17.76 -7.36
C LEU A 159 -20.21 16.82 -6.75
N LYS A 160 -19.76 15.72 -6.14
CA LYS A 160 -20.63 14.74 -5.47
C LYS A 160 -21.48 15.41 -4.40
N TYR A 161 -20.87 16.14 -3.49
CA TYR A 161 -21.58 16.73 -2.35
C TYR A 161 -22.37 18.00 -2.70
N THR A 162 -22.10 18.61 -3.85
CA THR A 162 -22.75 19.88 -4.22
C THR A 162 -23.88 19.69 -5.23
N PHE A 163 -23.75 18.76 -6.18
CA PHE A 163 -24.59 18.74 -7.37
C PHE A 163 -25.29 17.41 -7.65
N THR A 164 -24.99 16.31 -6.91
CA THR A 164 -25.53 15.00 -7.25
C THR A 164 -26.11 14.29 -6.04
N GLU A 165 -27.27 13.64 -6.27
CA GLU A 165 -27.85 12.65 -5.34
C GLU A 165 -27.46 11.20 -5.76
N GLY A 166 -26.74 11.04 -6.87
CA GLY A 166 -26.35 9.76 -7.43
C GLY A 166 -24.90 9.37 -7.15
N GLU A 167 -24.52 8.19 -7.63
CA GLU A 167 -23.15 7.71 -7.58
C GLU A 167 -22.28 8.44 -8.60
N LEU A 168 -21.20 9.07 -8.14
CA LEU A 168 -20.14 9.59 -9.01
C LEU A 168 -19.05 8.55 -9.20
N LEU A 169 -18.31 8.71 -10.29
CA LEU A 169 -17.09 7.97 -10.52
C LEU A 169 -16.18 8.06 -9.28
N PHE A 170 -15.77 6.89 -8.80
CA PHE A 170 -14.96 6.78 -7.59
C PHE A 170 -13.58 7.43 -7.80
N PRO A 171 -13.18 8.43 -7.03
CA PRO A 171 -11.89 9.09 -7.19
C PRO A 171 -10.76 8.22 -6.60
N LEU A 172 -10.05 7.52 -7.44
CA LEU A 172 -9.03 6.54 -7.04
C LEU A 172 -7.85 7.14 -6.27
N ASP A 173 -7.51 8.38 -6.51
CA ASP A 173 -6.44 9.06 -5.75
C ASP A 173 -6.76 9.23 -4.26
N LEU A 174 -8.00 8.97 -3.84
CA LEU A 174 -8.40 8.90 -2.44
C LEU A 174 -8.19 7.52 -1.80
N TYR A 175 -8.07 6.45 -2.60
CA TYR A 175 -8.08 5.07 -2.11
C TYR A 175 -6.89 4.23 -2.58
N VAL A 176 -6.26 4.60 -3.70
CA VAL A 176 -5.11 3.88 -4.25
C VAL A 176 -3.82 4.55 -3.82
N ALA A 177 -3.22 3.99 -2.79
CA ALA A 177 -2.01 4.53 -2.18
C ALA A 177 -0.83 4.56 -3.15
N GLU A 178 -0.65 3.53 -3.98
CA GLU A 178 0.45 3.41 -4.94
C GLU A 178 0.48 4.56 -5.95
N GLY A 179 -0.68 5.15 -6.24
CA GLY A 179 -0.82 6.35 -7.08
C GLY A 179 -0.48 7.66 -6.39
N ASN A 180 -0.29 7.68 -5.05
CA ASN A 180 -0.14 8.92 -4.28
C ASN A 180 0.91 8.77 -3.17
N SER A 181 2.07 9.39 -3.36
CA SER A 181 3.19 9.33 -2.41
C SER A 181 2.85 9.86 -1.02
N PHE A 182 2.03 10.92 -0.92
CA PHE A 182 1.60 11.45 0.36
C PHE A 182 0.71 10.47 1.11
N LEU A 183 -0.21 9.80 0.40
CA LEU A 183 -1.09 8.79 0.96
C LEU A 183 -0.30 7.55 1.42
N CYS A 184 0.71 7.12 0.65
CA CYS A 184 1.64 6.06 1.09
C CYS A 184 2.30 6.41 2.44
N ILE A 185 2.81 7.62 2.59
CA ILE A 185 3.48 8.06 3.83
C ILE A 185 2.46 8.25 4.96
N LEU A 186 1.23 8.64 4.64
CA LEU A 186 0.17 8.86 5.60
C LEU A 186 -0.30 7.56 6.26
N GLY A 187 -0.54 6.48 5.49
CA GLY A 187 -1.16 5.29 6.04
C GLY A 187 -0.78 3.94 5.41
N TYR A 188 0.10 3.91 4.39
CA TYR A 188 0.51 2.67 3.73
C TYR A 188 2.04 2.56 3.64
N PRO A 189 2.73 2.47 4.80
CA PRO A 189 4.20 2.56 4.84
C PRO A 189 4.91 1.45 4.07
N HIS A 190 4.31 0.29 3.89
CA HIS A 190 4.87 -0.81 3.11
C HIS A 190 5.03 -0.44 1.63
N PHE A 191 4.07 0.28 1.03
CA PHE A 191 4.22 0.82 -0.33
C PHE A 191 5.29 1.91 -0.42
N ALA A 192 5.37 2.81 0.58
CA ALA A 192 6.45 3.80 0.62
C ALA A 192 7.83 3.13 0.74
N PHE A 193 7.94 2.05 1.52
CA PHE A 193 9.18 1.30 1.68
C PHE A 193 9.56 0.55 0.42
N ALA A 194 8.61 -0.09 -0.25
CA ALA A 194 8.81 -0.71 -1.56
C ALA A 194 9.24 0.33 -2.61
N ALA A 195 8.61 1.51 -2.66
CA ALA A 195 9.01 2.61 -3.53
C ALA A 195 10.45 3.10 -3.26
N ALA A 196 10.92 3.06 -1.99
CA ALA A 196 12.31 3.33 -1.68
C ALA A 196 13.26 2.32 -2.31
N PHE A 197 12.95 1.03 -2.24
CA PHE A 197 13.74 -0.03 -2.88
C PHE A 197 13.71 0.08 -4.40
N ILE A 198 12.57 0.37 -5.00
CA ILE A 198 12.47 0.61 -6.46
C ILE A 198 13.37 1.79 -6.86
N ALA A 199 13.26 2.92 -6.17
CA ALA A 199 14.07 4.10 -6.47
C ALA A 199 15.58 3.84 -6.30
N LEU A 200 15.98 3.16 -5.24
CA LEU A 200 17.39 2.80 -4.99
C LEU A 200 17.91 1.79 -6.02
N SER A 201 17.16 0.75 -6.34
CA SER A 201 17.56 -0.24 -7.33
C SER A 201 17.77 0.41 -8.70
N LEU A 202 16.84 1.29 -9.13
CA LEU A 202 16.94 2.02 -10.39
C LEU A 202 18.10 3.03 -10.39
N GLU A 203 18.43 3.65 -9.25
CA GLU A 203 19.67 4.44 -9.13
C GLU A 203 20.91 3.58 -9.38
N TRP A 204 20.99 2.39 -8.76
CA TRP A 204 22.14 1.50 -8.93
C TRP A 204 22.20 0.87 -10.34
N ILE A 205 21.08 0.55 -10.95
CA ILE A 205 20.99 0.11 -12.37
C ILE A 205 21.51 1.22 -13.29
N TRP A 206 21.04 2.46 -13.08
CA TRP A 206 21.50 3.63 -13.83
C TRP A 206 23.02 3.83 -13.71
N ARG A 207 23.54 3.73 -12.50
CA ARG A 207 24.98 3.83 -12.24
C ARG A 207 25.75 2.68 -12.88
N GLY A 208 25.24 1.46 -12.81
CA GLY A 208 25.83 0.29 -13.47
C GLY A 208 25.96 0.48 -14.98
N TRP A 209 24.94 1.07 -15.58
CA TRP A 209 24.96 1.44 -17.00
C TRP A 209 25.97 2.53 -17.31
N LYS A 210 25.99 3.62 -16.57
CA LYS A 210 26.88 4.79 -16.83
C LYS A 210 28.35 4.52 -16.51
N GLU A 211 28.62 3.90 -15.36
CA GLU A 211 29.97 3.60 -14.90
C GLU A 211 30.52 2.28 -15.49
N GLN A 212 29.70 1.53 -16.20
CA GLN A 212 30.05 0.25 -16.84
C GLN A 212 30.63 -0.78 -15.84
N ARG A 213 30.07 -0.85 -14.62
CA ARG A 213 30.54 -1.71 -13.52
C ARG A 213 29.50 -2.73 -13.11
N ALA A 214 29.78 -4.02 -13.33
CA ALA A 214 28.88 -5.12 -12.94
C ALA A 214 28.54 -5.14 -11.44
N LYS A 215 29.45 -4.70 -10.55
CA LYS A 215 29.18 -4.62 -9.11
C LYS A 215 27.96 -3.77 -8.75
N HIS A 216 27.65 -2.75 -9.56
CA HIS A 216 26.45 -1.94 -9.34
C HIS A 216 25.18 -2.69 -9.67
N MET A 217 25.21 -3.59 -10.66
CA MET A 217 24.07 -4.48 -10.97
C MET A 217 23.88 -5.52 -9.86
N VAL A 218 24.98 -6.02 -9.25
CA VAL A 218 24.88 -6.91 -8.09
C VAL A 218 24.23 -6.18 -6.90
N VAL A 219 24.65 -4.94 -6.59
CA VAL A 219 24.02 -4.15 -5.52
C VAL A 219 22.54 -3.90 -5.82
N ALA A 220 22.19 -3.58 -7.07
CA ALA A 220 20.79 -3.43 -7.49
C ALA A 220 20.03 -4.75 -7.29
N GLY A 221 20.60 -5.88 -7.71
CA GLY A 221 19.99 -7.21 -7.53
C GLY A 221 19.73 -7.56 -6.06
N MET A 222 20.65 -7.21 -5.15
CA MET A 222 20.45 -7.41 -3.71
C MET A 222 19.33 -6.52 -3.15
N ILE A 223 19.21 -5.28 -3.62
CA ILE A 223 18.10 -4.39 -3.23
C ILE A 223 16.77 -4.96 -3.75
N VAL A 224 16.75 -5.43 -5.00
CA VAL A 224 15.56 -6.02 -5.62
C VAL A 224 15.20 -7.37 -4.98
N LEU A 225 16.17 -8.14 -4.47
CA LEU A 225 15.91 -9.34 -3.66
C LEU A 225 15.11 -8.99 -2.40
N LEU A 226 15.52 -7.96 -1.66
CA LEU A 226 14.78 -7.50 -0.47
C LEU A 226 13.37 -7.00 -0.85
N LEU A 227 13.24 -6.31 -1.98
CA LEU A 227 11.95 -5.90 -2.52
C LEU A 227 11.07 -7.12 -2.82
N GLY A 228 11.60 -8.14 -3.49
CA GLY A 228 10.85 -9.33 -3.88
C GLY A 228 10.33 -10.16 -2.70
N TRP A 229 11.05 -10.22 -1.59
CA TRP A 229 10.61 -10.89 -0.37
C TRP A 229 9.63 -10.06 0.48
N GLN A 230 9.47 -8.79 0.14
CA GLN A 230 8.46 -7.90 0.75
C GLN A 230 7.23 -7.75 -0.15
N HIS A 231 7.46 -7.48 -1.46
CA HIS A 231 6.46 -7.17 -2.46
C HIS A 231 6.85 -7.82 -3.80
N ALA A 232 6.51 -9.09 -3.98
CA ALA A 232 6.95 -9.88 -5.14
C ALA A 232 6.51 -9.29 -6.49
N TYR A 233 5.32 -8.72 -6.58
CA TYR A 233 4.79 -8.10 -7.80
C TYR A 233 5.55 -6.83 -8.23
N ASP A 234 6.17 -6.09 -7.32
CA ASP A 234 6.97 -4.91 -7.63
C ASP A 234 8.26 -5.21 -8.42
N LEU A 235 8.68 -6.50 -8.44
CA LEU A 235 9.77 -6.95 -9.30
C LEU A 235 9.51 -6.66 -10.77
N LEU A 236 8.24 -6.78 -11.21
CA LEU A 236 7.83 -6.50 -12.59
C LEU A 236 8.09 -5.04 -12.95
N ILE A 237 7.97 -4.10 -12.01
CA ILE A 237 8.25 -2.68 -12.24
C ILE A 237 9.74 -2.51 -12.58
N VAL A 238 10.63 -3.08 -11.77
CA VAL A 238 12.08 -2.95 -12.00
C VAL A 238 12.49 -3.63 -13.30
N TYR A 239 12.01 -4.84 -13.56
CA TYR A 239 12.33 -5.58 -14.79
C TYR A 239 11.75 -4.88 -16.01
N GLY A 240 10.52 -4.37 -15.95
CA GLY A 240 9.87 -3.62 -17.02
C GLY A 240 10.62 -2.34 -17.36
N VAL A 241 11.08 -1.60 -16.36
CA VAL A 241 11.90 -0.39 -16.56
C VAL A 241 13.24 -0.73 -17.22
N MET A 242 13.91 -1.79 -16.78
CA MET A 242 15.15 -2.25 -17.41
C MET A 242 14.93 -2.67 -18.85
N GLY A 243 13.86 -3.43 -19.11
CA GLY A 243 13.52 -3.91 -20.45
C GLY A 243 13.20 -2.76 -21.42
N THR A 244 12.34 -1.82 -21.02
CA THR A 244 11.98 -0.66 -21.84
C THR A 244 13.17 0.26 -22.09
N PHE A 245 14.00 0.48 -21.08
CA PHE A 245 15.24 1.24 -21.25
C PHE A 245 16.20 0.54 -22.23
N ALA A 246 16.38 -0.77 -22.11
CA ALA A 246 17.21 -1.54 -23.04
C ALA A 246 16.71 -1.44 -24.48
N LEU A 247 15.40 -1.54 -24.70
CA LEU A 247 14.77 -1.40 -26.02
C LEU A 247 14.99 -0.01 -26.62
N LEU A 248 14.82 1.05 -25.80
CA LEU A 248 15.04 2.43 -26.25
C LEU A 248 16.51 2.71 -26.56
N VAL A 249 17.45 2.18 -25.78
CA VAL A 249 18.89 2.26 -26.07
C VAL A 249 19.24 1.50 -27.34
N TRP A 250 18.72 0.30 -27.53
CA TRP A 250 18.89 -0.51 -28.73
C TRP A 250 18.36 0.23 -29.96
N TRP A 251 17.14 0.74 -29.89
CA TRP A 251 16.54 1.53 -30.97
C TRP A 251 17.41 2.74 -31.37
N LYS A 252 17.91 3.48 -30.35
CA LYS A 252 18.77 4.65 -30.59
C LYS A 252 20.14 4.31 -31.17
N ARG A 253 20.82 3.32 -30.60
CA ARG A 253 22.20 2.96 -30.95
C ARG A 253 22.30 2.05 -32.14
N ARG A 254 21.19 1.42 -32.58
CA ARG A 254 21.13 0.39 -33.60
C ARG A 254 22.07 -0.79 -33.32
N ALA A 255 22.50 -0.98 -32.08
CA ALA A 255 23.34 -2.05 -31.59
C ALA A 255 22.77 -2.55 -30.26
N PHE A 256 22.68 -3.88 -30.13
CA PHE A 256 22.11 -4.50 -28.94
C PHE A 256 22.93 -4.16 -27.68
N PRO A 257 22.31 -3.71 -26.58
CA PRO A 257 23.02 -3.27 -25.37
C PRO A 257 23.38 -4.47 -24.47
N TRP A 258 24.29 -5.34 -24.90
CA TRP A 258 24.68 -6.56 -24.20
C TRP A 258 24.99 -6.37 -22.70
N ARG A 259 25.63 -5.26 -22.35
CA ARG A 259 25.96 -4.96 -20.94
C ARG A 259 24.73 -4.73 -20.09
N LEU A 260 23.70 -4.07 -20.63
CA LEU A 260 22.44 -3.86 -19.93
C LEU A 260 21.65 -5.17 -19.84
N PHE A 261 21.69 -5.99 -20.91
CA PHE A 261 21.10 -7.32 -20.91
C PHE A 261 21.70 -8.21 -19.81
N TRP A 262 23.03 -8.36 -19.78
CA TRP A 262 23.68 -9.15 -18.74
C TRP A 262 23.52 -8.56 -17.34
N GLY A 263 23.47 -7.22 -17.23
CA GLY A 263 23.08 -6.55 -16.00
C GLY A 263 21.68 -6.95 -15.54
N GLY A 264 20.72 -7.04 -16.47
CA GLY A 264 19.36 -7.52 -16.20
C GLY A 264 19.33 -8.98 -15.75
N VAL A 265 20.13 -9.84 -16.39
CA VAL A 265 20.26 -11.25 -15.98
C VAL A 265 20.80 -11.37 -14.55
N ILE A 266 21.80 -10.56 -14.18
CA ILE A 266 22.33 -10.53 -12.79
C ILE A 266 21.23 -10.11 -11.80
N VAL A 267 20.53 -9.01 -12.10
CA VAL A 267 19.46 -8.52 -11.21
C VAL A 267 18.36 -9.59 -11.08
N PHE A 268 17.89 -10.16 -12.18
CA PHE A 268 16.87 -11.20 -12.19
C PHE A 268 17.30 -12.44 -11.41
N ALA A 269 18.48 -12.99 -11.69
CA ALA A 269 18.97 -14.20 -11.03
C ALA A 269 19.13 -14.05 -9.51
N LEU A 270 19.48 -12.84 -9.05
CA LEU A 270 19.60 -12.57 -7.61
C LEU A 270 18.25 -12.37 -6.93
N SER A 271 17.23 -11.90 -7.64
CA SER A 271 16.01 -11.38 -7.01
C SER A 271 14.73 -12.17 -7.30
N CYS A 272 14.72 -13.10 -8.26
CA CYS A 272 13.50 -13.82 -8.65
C CYS A 272 12.95 -14.76 -7.57
N SER A 273 13.72 -15.11 -6.55
CA SER A 273 13.34 -16.10 -5.53
C SER A 273 12.02 -15.74 -4.80
N GLY A 274 11.78 -14.46 -4.49
CA GLY A 274 10.54 -14.03 -3.84
C GLY A 274 9.31 -14.25 -4.72
N ALA A 275 9.41 -13.96 -6.02
CA ALA A 275 8.33 -14.23 -6.98
C ALA A 275 8.11 -15.75 -7.19
N VAL A 276 9.19 -16.50 -7.30
CA VAL A 276 9.10 -17.98 -7.40
C VAL A 276 8.42 -18.57 -6.17
N TYR A 277 8.78 -18.11 -4.99
CA TYR A 277 8.12 -18.53 -3.74
C TYR A 277 6.62 -18.22 -3.75
N SER A 278 6.22 -17.00 -4.14
CA SER A 278 4.80 -16.61 -4.20
C SER A 278 3.99 -17.48 -5.18
N VAL A 279 4.57 -17.80 -6.34
CA VAL A 279 3.94 -18.69 -7.32
C VAL A 279 3.82 -20.12 -6.76
N ILE A 280 4.88 -20.65 -6.13
CA ILE A 280 4.84 -21.99 -5.54
C ILE A 280 3.78 -22.06 -4.44
N LEU A 281 3.70 -21.06 -3.55
CA LEU A 281 2.72 -21.00 -2.47
C LEU A 281 1.27 -21.14 -3.01
N THR A 282 0.92 -20.37 -4.03
CA THR A 282 -0.43 -20.42 -4.63
C THR A 282 -0.70 -21.66 -5.48
N MET A 283 0.34 -22.37 -5.95
CA MET A 283 0.18 -23.62 -6.70
C MET A 283 0.10 -24.87 -5.80
N VAL A 284 0.67 -24.83 -4.62
CA VAL A 284 0.81 -26.00 -3.72
C VAL A 284 -0.29 -26.03 -2.65
N ASP A 285 -0.69 -24.86 -2.16
CA ASP A 285 -1.66 -24.75 -1.09
C ASP A 285 -3.05 -24.34 -1.62
N PRO A 286 -4.08 -25.21 -1.48
CA PRO A 286 -5.44 -24.94 -1.99
C PRO A 286 -6.10 -23.73 -1.33
N LEU A 287 -5.72 -23.36 -0.09
CA LEU A 287 -6.28 -22.18 0.58
C LEU A 287 -5.73 -20.91 -0.07
N TRP A 288 -4.40 -20.84 -0.29
CA TRP A 288 -3.79 -19.68 -0.93
C TRP A 288 -4.22 -19.52 -2.40
N GLU A 289 -4.53 -20.63 -3.10
CA GLU A 289 -5.16 -20.58 -4.42
C GLU A 289 -6.53 -19.90 -4.35
N LYS A 290 -7.40 -20.30 -3.40
CA LYS A 290 -8.73 -19.69 -3.19
C LYS A 290 -8.63 -18.22 -2.79
N VAL A 291 -7.73 -17.89 -1.87
CA VAL A 291 -7.49 -16.50 -1.44
C VAL A 291 -7.08 -15.63 -2.61
N LEU A 292 -6.15 -16.09 -3.48
CA LEU A 292 -5.74 -15.34 -4.67
C LEU A 292 -6.91 -15.18 -5.65
N ALA A 293 -7.67 -16.23 -5.91
CA ALA A 293 -8.84 -16.18 -6.79
C ALA A 293 -9.92 -15.22 -6.26
N GLN A 294 -10.13 -15.16 -4.95
CA GLN A 294 -11.07 -14.25 -4.30
C GLN A 294 -10.60 -12.79 -4.41
N PHE A 295 -9.32 -12.53 -4.24
CA PHE A 295 -8.72 -11.22 -4.46
C PHE A 295 -8.88 -10.76 -5.92
N ALA A 296 -8.63 -11.63 -6.89
CA ALA A 296 -8.83 -11.36 -8.32
C ALA A 296 -10.29 -10.99 -8.64
N ASN A 297 -11.25 -11.69 -8.05
CA ASN A 297 -12.67 -11.41 -8.20
C ASN A 297 -13.14 -10.10 -7.53
N GLY A 298 -12.33 -9.54 -6.64
CA GLY A 298 -12.57 -8.24 -6.00
C GLY A 298 -12.45 -7.03 -6.93
N ASN A 299 -12.16 -7.22 -8.24
CA ASN A 299 -12.02 -6.17 -9.26
C ASN A 299 -10.97 -5.09 -8.92
N VAL A 300 -9.84 -5.47 -8.33
CA VAL A 300 -8.72 -4.57 -8.02
C VAL A 300 -7.89 -4.30 -9.28
N TYR A 301 -8.58 -4.00 -10.39
CA TYR A 301 -7.94 -3.69 -11.67
C TYR A 301 -7.61 -2.20 -11.80
N THR A 302 -6.61 -1.92 -12.62
CA THR A 302 -6.31 -0.55 -13.01
C THR A 302 -7.49 0.03 -13.78
N PRO A 303 -7.96 1.25 -13.44
CA PRO A 303 -9.10 1.86 -14.11
C PRO A 303 -8.75 2.23 -15.55
N SER A 304 -9.79 2.59 -16.32
CA SER A 304 -9.62 3.05 -17.72
C SER A 304 -8.62 4.21 -17.82
N PRO A 305 -7.90 4.36 -18.94
CA PRO A 305 -6.91 5.42 -19.12
C PRO A 305 -7.42 6.86 -18.86
N PRO A 306 -8.66 7.23 -19.21
CA PRO A 306 -9.20 8.54 -18.82
C PRO A 306 -9.24 8.76 -17.30
N HIS A 307 -9.51 7.73 -16.52
CA HIS A 307 -9.54 7.82 -15.06
C HIS A 307 -8.14 8.08 -14.47
N LEU A 308 -7.06 7.64 -15.13
CA LEU A 308 -5.70 7.98 -14.71
C LEU A 308 -5.46 9.50 -14.74
N VAL A 309 -6.19 10.26 -15.58
CA VAL A 309 -6.14 11.73 -15.55
C VAL A 309 -6.75 12.27 -14.26
N ILE A 310 -7.76 11.62 -13.73
CA ILE A 310 -8.34 11.98 -12.41
C ILE A 310 -7.35 11.63 -11.30
N LEU A 311 -6.78 10.44 -11.35
CA LEU A 311 -5.82 9.92 -10.36
C LEU A 311 -4.55 10.78 -10.26
N PHE A 312 -3.98 11.20 -11.40
CA PHE A 312 -2.70 11.92 -11.44
C PHE A 312 -2.81 13.41 -11.81
N GLY A 313 -3.96 13.84 -12.32
CA GLY A 313 -4.26 15.24 -12.60
C GLY A 313 -3.32 15.92 -13.62
N LEU A 314 -3.04 17.18 -13.35
CA LEU A 314 -2.21 18.03 -14.20
C LEU A 314 -0.79 17.50 -14.45
N PRO A 315 -0.11 16.84 -13.50
CA PRO A 315 1.21 16.27 -13.73
C PRO A 315 1.23 15.21 -14.82
N LEU A 316 0.24 14.34 -14.93
CA LEU A 316 0.17 13.34 -15.99
C LEU A 316 0.05 14.01 -17.36
N ILE A 317 -0.82 15.03 -17.48
CA ILE A 317 -0.98 15.78 -18.72
C ILE A 317 0.35 16.42 -19.15
N LEU A 318 1.04 17.09 -18.21
CA LEU A 318 2.34 17.70 -18.50
C LEU A 318 3.43 16.66 -18.82
N ALA A 319 3.40 15.49 -18.15
CA ALA A 319 4.34 14.42 -18.44
C ALA A 319 4.14 13.87 -19.86
N ILE A 320 2.90 13.65 -20.29
CA ILE A 320 2.57 13.19 -21.65
C ILE A 320 3.02 14.25 -22.68
N VAL A 321 2.70 15.52 -22.46
CA VAL A 321 3.12 16.63 -23.36
C VAL A 321 4.65 16.72 -23.42
N ALA A 322 5.34 16.57 -22.29
CA ALA A 322 6.80 16.57 -22.26
C ALA A 322 7.39 15.35 -22.96
N TRP A 323 6.80 14.16 -22.77
CA TRP A 323 7.21 12.92 -23.41
C TRP A 323 7.08 13.01 -24.93
N ILE A 324 5.91 13.47 -25.43
CA ILE A 324 5.68 13.74 -26.85
C ILE A 324 6.65 14.81 -27.36
N GLY A 325 6.85 15.89 -26.62
CA GLY A 325 7.78 16.96 -26.96
C GLY A 325 9.23 16.48 -27.09
N LEU A 326 9.68 15.55 -26.22
CA LEU A 326 10.97 14.91 -26.31
C LEU A 326 11.05 13.95 -27.50
N ALA A 327 9.98 13.24 -27.84
CA ALA A 327 9.94 12.31 -28.94
C ALA A 327 9.93 13.01 -30.33
N TRP A 328 9.26 14.15 -30.48
CA TRP A 328 8.96 14.80 -31.77
C TRP A 328 9.76 16.05 -32.08
N ARG A 329 10.48 16.66 -31.12
CA ARG A 329 11.25 17.88 -31.38
C ARG A 329 12.39 17.63 -32.37
N LYS A 330 12.42 18.43 -33.46
CA LYS A 330 13.55 18.48 -34.39
C LYS A 330 14.84 18.85 -33.62
N ARG A 331 15.96 18.20 -33.98
CA ARG A 331 17.29 18.40 -33.37
C ARG A 331 17.64 19.89 -33.24
N ARG A 332 17.81 20.37 -32.02
CA ARG A 332 18.45 21.66 -31.80
C ARG A 332 19.97 21.45 -31.78
N PRO A 333 20.75 22.31 -32.48
CA PRO A 333 22.21 22.21 -32.40
C PRO A 333 22.69 22.28 -30.93
N GLY A 334 23.56 21.36 -30.50
CA GLY A 334 24.20 21.39 -29.19
C GLY A 334 23.52 20.64 -28.04
N ARG A 335 22.30 20.12 -28.17
CA ARG A 335 21.67 19.24 -27.17
C ARG A 335 21.05 18.02 -27.82
N SER A 336 21.58 16.84 -27.52
CA SER A 336 20.94 15.58 -27.93
C SER A 336 19.64 15.40 -27.12
N GLN A 337 18.50 15.44 -27.80
CA GLN A 337 17.16 15.21 -27.22
C GLN A 337 17.03 13.77 -26.69
N TRP A 338 17.75 12.87 -27.31
CA TRP A 338 17.83 11.46 -26.99
C TRP A 338 19.04 11.19 -26.07
N SER A 339 19.26 12.04 -25.05
CA SER A 339 20.23 11.71 -24.03
C SER A 339 19.80 10.43 -23.32
N GLU A 340 20.73 9.67 -22.76
CA GLU A 340 20.41 8.42 -22.07
C GLU A 340 19.56 8.67 -20.83
N GLU A 341 19.76 9.82 -20.16
CA GLU A 341 18.94 10.31 -19.06
C GLU A 341 17.47 10.44 -19.48
N ASN A 342 17.21 11.06 -20.64
CA ASN A 342 15.86 11.19 -21.15
C ASN A 342 15.27 9.83 -21.54
N LEU A 343 16.06 8.96 -22.19
CA LEU A 343 15.62 7.61 -22.55
C LEU A 343 15.26 6.77 -21.32
N PHE A 344 16.01 6.89 -20.23
CA PHE A 344 15.72 6.18 -19.00
C PHE A 344 14.38 6.62 -18.39
N VAL A 345 14.19 7.93 -18.24
CA VAL A 345 12.95 8.49 -17.68
C VAL A 345 11.74 8.21 -18.58
N MET A 346 11.92 8.34 -19.92
CA MET A 346 10.87 8.02 -20.90
C MET A 346 10.53 6.53 -20.90
N GLY A 347 11.54 5.67 -20.80
CA GLY A 347 11.38 4.22 -20.70
C GLY A 347 10.64 3.82 -19.43
N TRP A 348 11.00 4.40 -18.29
CA TRP A 348 10.28 4.14 -17.04
C TRP A 348 8.83 4.61 -17.08
N PHE A 349 8.58 5.81 -17.60
CA PHE A 349 7.21 6.29 -17.80
C PHE A 349 6.39 5.36 -18.70
N LEU A 350 6.99 4.89 -19.81
CA LEU A 350 6.36 3.95 -20.72
C LEU A 350 6.15 2.57 -20.08
N ALA A 351 7.13 2.08 -19.32
CA ALA A 351 7.01 0.80 -18.60
C ALA A 351 5.82 0.82 -17.65
N GLY A 352 5.67 1.89 -16.83
CA GLY A 352 4.52 2.03 -15.95
C GLY A 352 3.20 2.08 -16.72
N ALA A 353 3.13 2.86 -17.81
CA ALA A 353 1.93 2.93 -18.64
C ALA A 353 1.51 1.57 -19.22
N LEU A 354 2.48 0.72 -19.58
CA LEU A 354 2.22 -0.62 -20.12
C LEU A 354 1.89 -1.63 -19.01
N LEU A 355 2.66 -1.63 -17.91
CA LEU A 355 2.50 -2.58 -16.82
C LEU A 355 1.15 -2.44 -16.12
N ASN A 356 0.62 -1.23 -16.03
CA ASN A 356 -0.70 -0.98 -15.45
C ASN A 356 -1.85 -1.70 -16.17
N TYR A 357 -1.63 -2.23 -17.36
CA TYR A 357 -2.65 -2.95 -18.16
C TYR A 357 -2.20 -4.36 -18.56
N VAL A 358 -1.13 -4.88 -17.97
CA VAL A 358 -0.78 -6.31 -18.11
C VAL A 358 -1.87 -7.15 -17.43
N PRO A 359 -2.40 -8.21 -18.06
CA PRO A 359 -3.46 -9.03 -17.50
C PRO A 359 -2.94 -9.88 -16.33
N THR A 360 -2.89 -9.26 -15.15
CA THR A 360 -2.57 -9.89 -13.87
C THR A 360 -3.60 -9.50 -12.84
N ASP A 361 -3.80 -10.31 -11.81
CA ASP A 361 -4.78 -10.06 -10.75
C ASP A 361 -4.38 -8.91 -9.81
N PHE A 362 -3.18 -8.40 -9.95
CA PHE A 362 -2.59 -7.32 -9.14
C PHE A 362 -2.19 -6.07 -9.97
N GLN A 363 -2.88 -5.80 -11.07
CA GLN A 363 -2.55 -4.69 -12.00
C GLN A 363 -2.37 -3.35 -11.29
N ILE A 364 -3.25 -3.01 -10.36
CA ILE A 364 -3.26 -1.70 -9.70
C ILE A 364 -1.96 -1.41 -8.95
N HIS A 365 -1.29 -2.45 -8.43
CA HIS A 365 -0.01 -2.31 -7.73
C HIS A 365 1.12 -1.86 -8.64
N MET A 366 0.97 -2.00 -9.98
CA MET A 366 1.95 -1.49 -10.95
C MET A 366 2.03 0.04 -10.99
N LEU A 367 1.10 0.73 -10.35
CA LEU A 367 1.16 2.19 -10.13
C LEU A 367 2.28 2.60 -9.17
N ASN A 368 2.80 1.67 -8.36
CA ASN A 368 3.83 1.98 -7.36
C ASN A 368 5.07 2.61 -8.00
N SER A 369 5.50 3.74 -7.47
CA SER A 369 6.64 4.54 -7.96
C SER A 369 6.49 5.17 -9.35
N TRP A 370 5.38 4.97 -10.09
CA TRP A 370 5.18 5.57 -11.41
C TRP A 370 5.12 7.10 -11.36
N GLN A 371 4.78 7.66 -10.19
CA GLN A 371 4.84 9.12 -9.97
C GLN A 371 6.25 9.68 -10.20
N ILE A 372 7.33 8.96 -9.92
CA ILE A 372 8.69 9.50 -10.03
C ILE A 372 9.02 9.90 -11.47
N PRO A 373 8.95 9.01 -12.50
CA PRO A 373 9.20 9.41 -13.88
C PRO A 373 8.17 10.43 -14.41
N MET A 374 6.93 10.35 -13.93
CA MET A 374 5.88 11.31 -14.27
C MET A 374 6.24 12.71 -13.80
N MET A 375 6.65 12.88 -12.52
CA MET A 375 7.02 14.18 -11.97
C MET A 375 8.33 14.72 -12.57
N LEU A 376 9.26 13.85 -12.95
CA LEU A 376 10.45 14.23 -13.72
C LEU A 376 10.08 14.83 -15.08
N LEU A 377 9.18 14.16 -15.82
CA LEU A 377 8.71 14.65 -17.12
C LEU A 377 7.85 15.92 -16.97
N ALA A 378 6.92 15.94 -16.01
CA ALA A 378 6.10 17.12 -15.72
C ALA A 378 6.99 18.33 -15.37
N THR A 379 8.03 18.14 -14.58
CA THR A 379 8.99 19.20 -14.25
C THR A 379 9.71 19.71 -15.50
N LYS A 380 10.17 18.80 -16.37
CA LYS A 380 10.77 19.20 -17.66
C LYS A 380 9.76 19.94 -18.54
N GLY A 381 8.54 19.44 -18.64
CA GLY A 381 7.46 20.11 -19.37
C GLY A 381 7.18 21.53 -18.87
N LEU A 382 7.12 21.69 -17.55
CA LEU A 382 6.88 22.96 -16.90
C LEU A 382 8.04 23.95 -17.16
N HIS A 383 9.27 23.55 -16.88
CA HIS A 383 10.44 24.42 -16.95
C HIS A 383 10.95 24.67 -18.38
N ASP A 384 10.89 23.68 -19.27
CA ASP A 384 11.46 23.74 -20.62
C ASP A 384 10.45 24.18 -21.70
N SER A 385 9.15 24.06 -21.41
CA SER A 385 8.08 24.34 -22.39
C SER A 385 7.06 25.37 -21.91
N VAL A 386 6.37 25.14 -20.80
CA VAL A 386 5.25 25.99 -20.35
C VAL A 386 5.74 27.39 -19.95
N VAL A 387 6.70 27.44 -19.00
CA VAL A 387 7.21 28.71 -18.50
C VAL A 387 7.86 29.56 -19.61
N PRO A 388 8.73 28.99 -20.49
CA PRO A 388 9.27 29.76 -21.62
C PRO A 388 8.24 30.08 -22.70
N GLY A 389 7.21 29.23 -22.88
CA GLY A 389 6.13 29.48 -23.83
C GLY A 389 5.33 30.71 -23.45
N ILE A 390 4.90 30.79 -22.20
CA ILE A 390 4.15 31.93 -21.66
C ILE A 390 5.02 33.20 -21.64
N ALA A 391 6.31 33.08 -21.31
CA ALA A 391 7.24 34.20 -21.32
C ALA A 391 7.44 34.79 -22.74
N ARG A 392 7.34 33.98 -23.78
CA ARG A 392 7.39 34.43 -25.19
C ARG A 392 6.08 35.06 -25.65
N TRP A 393 4.94 34.53 -25.19
CA TRP A 393 3.62 35.03 -25.57
C TRP A 393 3.31 36.42 -24.96
N ARG A 394 3.81 36.68 -23.73
CA ARG A 394 3.77 37.99 -23.07
C ARG A 394 5.17 38.55 -22.94
N SER A 395 5.57 39.40 -23.87
CA SER A 395 6.85 40.13 -23.79
C SER A 395 6.92 40.91 -22.48
N GLY A 396 7.92 40.56 -21.61
CA GLY A 396 8.13 41.24 -20.33
C GLY A 396 7.88 40.39 -19.06
N ILE A 397 7.53 39.10 -19.19
CA ILE A 397 7.41 38.23 -18.03
C ILE A 397 8.82 37.99 -17.44
N GLY A 398 9.12 38.66 -16.34
CA GLY A 398 10.36 38.55 -15.63
C GLY A 398 10.52 37.20 -14.89
N LYS A 399 11.77 36.90 -14.46
CA LYS A 399 12.13 35.70 -13.64
C LYS A 399 11.23 35.52 -12.39
N LYS A 400 10.65 36.60 -11.86
CA LYS A 400 9.74 36.59 -10.71
C LYS A 400 8.42 35.89 -11.04
N VAL A 401 7.81 36.22 -12.19
CA VAL A 401 6.56 35.61 -12.66
C VAL A 401 6.76 34.13 -12.98
N ALA A 402 7.87 33.78 -13.64
CA ALA A 402 8.23 32.38 -13.90
C ALA A 402 8.31 31.55 -12.59
N ARG A 403 8.86 32.14 -11.52
CA ARG A 403 8.88 31.49 -10.20
C ARG A 403 7.47 31.27 -9.64
N TRP A 404 6.62 32.29 -9.72
CA TRP A 404 5.24 32.19 -9.22
C TRP A 404 4.41 31.19 -10.00
N MET A 405 4.65 31.01 -11.30
CA MET A 405 4.00 29.96 -12.08
C MET A 405 4.35 28.55 -11.58
N VAL A 406 5.61 28.29 -11.23
CA VAL A 406 6.01 27.01 -10.65
C VAL A 406 5.37 26.80 -9.27
N VAL A 407 5.34 27.84 -8.44
CA VAL A 407 4.68 27.79 -7.12
C VAL A 407 3.18 27.54 -7.31
N ALA A 408 2.52 28.26 -8.21
CA ALA A 408 1.09 28.06 -8.49
C ALA A 408 0.79 26.63 -8.97
N PHE A 409 1.65 26.05 -9.79
CA PHE A 409 1.50 24.67 -10.24
C PHE A 409 1.64 23.67 -9.06
N VAL A 410 2.66 23.86 -8.20
CA VAL A 410 2.82 23.01 -7.00
C VAL A 410 1.61 23.13 -6.07
N VAL A 411 1.07 24.36 -5.89
CA VAL A 411 -0.14 24.57 -5.07
C VAL A 411 -1.37 23.93 -5.70
N ALA A 412 -1.50 23.99 -7.02
CA ALA A 412 -2.66 23.44 -7.74
C ALA A 412 -2.78 21.90 -7.67
N VAL A 413 -1.71 21.19 -7.31
CA VAL A 413 -1.71 19.73 -7.18
C VAL A 413 -1.84 19.24 -5.72
N LEU A 414 -2.08 20.13 -4.76
CA LEU A 414 -2.21 19.78 -3.34
C LEU A 414 -3.63 19.38 -2.88
N PRO A 415 -4.73 19.88 -3.50
CA PRO A 415 -6.04 19.87 -2.85
C PRO A 415 -6.54 18.50 -2.40
N THR A 416 -6.33 17.41 -3.18
CA THR A 416 -6.73 16.07 -2.76
C THR A 416 -5.97 15.61 -1.52
N ASN A 417 -4.67 15.89 -1.41
CA ASN A 417 -3.89 15.54 -0.23
C ASN A 417 -4.31 16.35 1.01
N ILE A 418 -4.67 17.62 0.83
CA ILE A 418 -5.24 18.42 1.91
C ILE A 418 -6.58 17.84 2.36
N TYR A 419 -7.45 17.47 1.41
CA TYR A 419 -8.71 16.80 1.70
C TYR A 419 -8.49 15.49 2.48
N LEU A 420 -7.61 14.60 1.99
CA LEU A 420 -7.27 13.33 2.64
C LEU A 420 -6.78 13.55 4.08
N TRP A 421 -5.92 14.52 4.28
CA TRP A 421 -5.35 14.83 5.59
C TRP A 421 -6.39 15.38 6.56
N VAL A 422 -7.22 16.35 6.14
CA VAL A 422 -8.30 16.93 6.96
C VAL A 422 -9.33 15.87 7.29
N TRP A 423 -9.69 15.03 6.29
CA TRP A 423 -10.71 13.99 6.48
C TRP A 423 -10.33 12.97 7.56
N ARG A 424 -9.03 12.72 7.76
CA ARG A 424 -8.59 11.82 8.86
C ARG A 424 -8.99 12.35 10.24
N PHE A 425 -8.91 13.64 10.46
CA PHE A 425 -9.37 14.21 11.72
C PHE A 425 -10.89 14.11 11.89
N LEU A 426 -11.64 14.31 10.81
CA LEU A 426 -13.11 14.21 10.84
C LEU A 426 -13.57 12.76 11.09
N ASP A 427 -12.93 11.79 10.46
CA ASP A 427 -13.23 10.38 10.71
C ASP A 427 -12.89 9.97 12.16
N LEU A 428 -11.71 10.34 12.63
CA LEU A 428 -11.28 10.01 13.99
C LEU A 428 -12.10 10.75 15.07
N ALA A 429 -12.65 11.92 14.76
CA ALA A 429 -13.50 12.66 15.69
C ALA A 429 -14.86 11.98 15.97
N ARG A 430 -15.26 11.01 15.13
CA ARG A 430 -16.47 10.21 15.37
C ARG A 430 -16.27 9.17 16.46
N HIS A 431 -15.02 8.79 16.72
CA HIS A 431 -14.62 7.73 17.65
C HIS A 431 -15.33 6.39 17.40
N ASP A 432 -15.57 6.06 16.12
CA ASP A 432 -16.32 4.88 15.71
C ASP A 432 -15.42 3.79 15.13
N TYR A 433 -16.01 2.60 15.00
CA TYR A 433 -15.42 1.52 14.22
C TYR A 433 -15.07 1.98 12.79
N PRO A 434 -14.05 1.42 12.19
CA PRO A 434 -13.17 0.39 12.73
C PRO A 434 -11.92 0.95 13.45
N TYR A 435 -11.82 2.26 13.61
CA TYR A 435 -10.61 2.92 14.17
C TYR A 435 -10.52 2.85 15.69
N TYR A 436 -11.66 2.71 16.34
CA TYR A 436 -11.79 2.58 17.81
C TYR A 436 -12.59 1.33 18.15
N LEU A 437 -12.10 0.57 19.12
CA LEU A 437 -12.85 -0.47 19.81
C LEU A 437 -13.27 0.05 21.19
N CYS A 438 -14.34 -0.49 21.77
CA CYS A 438 -14.59 -0.24 23.17
C CYS A 438 -13.56 -0.98 24.03
N ARG A 439 -13.26 -0.44 25.21
CA ARG A 439 -12.25 -1.06 26.10
C ARG A 439 -12.65 -2.44 26.58
N ASP A 440 -13.94 -2.73 26.64
CA ASP A 440 -14.43 -4.05 27.01
C ASP A 440 -14.19 -5.07 25.89
N GLU A 441 -14.26 -4.67 24.59
CA GLU A 441 -13.84 -5.52 23.46
C GLU A 441 -12.34 -5.79 23.48
N VAL A 442 -11.53 -4.76 23.73
CA VAL A 442 -10.07 -4.95 23.87
C VAL A 442 -9.76 -5.90 25.03
N ALA A 443 -10.44 -5.75 26.16
CA ALA A 443 -10.25 -6.66 27.30
C ALA A 443 -10.71 -8.10 27.03
N ALA A 444 -11.75 -8.28 26.20
CA ALA A 444 -12.16 -9.61 25.75
C ALA A 444 -11.10 -10.26 24.83
N LEU A 445 -10.49 -9.47 23.94
CA LEU A 445 -9.39 -9.94 23.08
C LEU A 445 -8.13 -10.25 23.89
N GLU A 446 -7.81 -9.47 24.91
CA GLU A 446 -6.72 -9.75 25.86
C GLU A 446 -7.01 -11.05 26.66
N TRP A 447 -8.26 -11.24 27.11
CA TRP A 447 -8.65 -12.45 27.79
C TRP A 447 -8.53 -13.70 26.89
N LEU A 448 -8.93 -13.59 25.62
CA LEU A 448 -8.76 -14.66 24.62
C LEU A 448 -7.26 -15.01 24.46
N ASP A 449 -6.38 -14.02 24.35
CA ASP A 449 -4.92 -14.21 24.25
C ASP A 449 -4.35 -15.01 25.45
N GLU A 450 -4.87 -14.78 26.65
CA GLU A 450 -4.36 -15.34 27.91
C GLU A 450 -4.97 -16.70 28.26
N ASN A 451 -6.17 -17.02 27.73
CA ASN A 451 -6.98 -18.15 28.22
C ASN A 451 -7.40 -19.15 27.15
N THR A 452 -6.96 -18.96 25.88
CA THR A 452 -7.32 -19.83 24.76
C THR A 452 -6.10 -20.25 23.96
N GLU A 453 -6.26 -21.27 23.11
CA GLU A 453 -5.18 -21.71 22.22
C GLU A 453 -5.23 -20.88 20.92
N PRO A 454 -4.09 -20.64 20.27
CA PRO A 454 -4.04 -19.87 19.03
C PRO A 454 -4.87 -20.47 17.88
N GLU A 455 -5.12 -21.78 17.92
CA GLU A 455 -5.89 -22.53 16.92
C GLU A 455 -7.40 -22.40 17.13
N ASP A 456 -7.84 -22.00 18.34
CA ASP A 456 -9.28 -21.82 18.64
C ASP A 456 -9.93 -20.80 17.71
N ILE A 457 -11.09 -21.18 17.17
CA ILE A 457 -11.84 -20.36 16.22
C ILE A 457 -12.86 -19.49 16.95
N VAL A 458 -12.76 -18.19 16.73
CA VAL A 458 -13.65 -17.20 17.36
C VAL A 458 -14.64 -16.63 16.33
N LEU A 459 -15.93 -16.82 16.57
CA LEU A 459 -17.01 -16.21 15.80
C LEU A 459 -17.33 -14.82 16.37
N SER A 460 -17.29 -13.81 15.53
CA SER A 460 -17.63 -12.42 15.86
C SER A 460 -18.11 -11.65 14.62
N SER A 461 -18.55 -10.43 14.80
CA SER A 461 -18.77 -9.49 13.69
C SER A 461 -17.47 -9.24 12.91
N LEU A 462 -17.60 -8.84 11.65
CA LEU A 462 -16.44 -8.43 10.84
C LEU A 462 -15.61 -7.34 11.54
N THR A 463 -16.25 -6.43 12.25
CA THR A 463 -15.62 -5.29 12.90
C THR A 463 -14.59 -5.70 13.95
N VAL A 464 -14.94 -6.63 14.84
CA VAL A 464 -14.03 -7.15 15.87
C VAL A 464 -13.14 -8.25 15.28
N GLY A 465 -13.68 -9.07 14.38
CA GLY A 465 -12.97 -10.18 13.73
C GLY A 465 -11.67 -9.76 13.03
N GLN A 466 -11.61 -8.54 12.47
CA GLN A 466 -10.36 -7.99 11.90
C GLN A 466 -9.21 -7.90 12.91
N TYR A 467 -9.52 -7.78 14.21
CA TYR A 467 -8.54 -7.60 15.26
C TYR A 467 -8.21 -8.89 16.04
N ILE A 468 -9.06 -9.92 15.95
CA ILE A 468 -8.87 -11.19 16.67
C ILE A 468 -7.48 -11.78 16.37
N PRO A 469 -7.08 -12.05 15.12
CA PRO A 469 -5.78 -12.68 14.86
C PRO A 469 -4.59 -11.80 15.27
N ALA A 470 -4.78 -10.48 15.24
CA ALA A 470 -3.73 -9.52 15.57
C ALA A 470 -3.52 -9.35 17.08
N LEU A 471 -4.61 -9.34 17.88
CA LEU A 471 -4.58 -9.02 19.31
C LEU A 471 -4.60 -10.27 20.18
N SER A 472 -5.46 -11.25 19.90
CA SER A 472 -5.51 -12.50 20.67
C SER A 472 -4.69 -13.64 20.07
N GLY A 473 -4.38 -13.57 18.75
CA GLY A 473 -3.66 -14.65 18.07
C GLY A 473 -4.53 -15.84 17.64
N ASN A 474 -5.80 -15.83 18.00
CA ASN A 474 -6.78 -16.85 17.61
C ASN A 474 -7.13 -16.79 16.12
N THR A 475 -7.79 -17.82 15.63
CA THR A 475 -8.35 -17.83 14.28
C THR A 475 -9.71 -17.15 14.26
N ALA A 476 -9.89 -16.18 13.37
CA ALA A 476 -11.17 -15.51 13.20
C ALA A 476 -12.08 -16.25 12.21
N PHE A 477 -13.36 -16.40 12.53
CA PHE A 477 -14.37 -16.94 11.62
C PHE A 477 -14.58 -15.99 10.41
N LEU A 478 -14.59 -14.68 10.66
CA LEU A 478 -14.82 -13.63 9.67
C LEU A 478 -13.91 -12.43 9.96
N ALA A 479 -12.98 -12.11 9.07
CA ALA A 479 -12.02 -11.03 9.32
C ALA A 479 -11.71 -10.13 8.12
N HIS A 480 -11.60 -10.68 6.90
CA HIS A 480 -11.07 -9.92 5.76
C HIS A 480 -11.70 -10.35 4.44
N TRP A 481 -12.12 -9.37 3.64
CA TRP A 481 -12.85 -9.61 2.39
C TRP A 481 -12.13 -10.52 1.37
N ALA A 482 -10.80 -10.53 1.36
CA ALA A 482 -10.00 -11.36 0.45
C ALA A 482 -9.35 -12.58 1.13
N GLN A 483 -9.11 -12.54 2.45
CA GLN A 483 -8.40 -13.60 3.18
C GLN A 483 -9.35 -14.60 3.85
N THR A 484 -10.56 -14.18 4.21
CA THR A 484 -11.59 -15.10 4.67
C THR A 484 -12.20 -15.80 3.46
N VAL A 485 -11.97 -17.09 3.33
CA VAL A 485 -12.55 -17.90 2.23
C VAL A 485 -14.07 -17.85 2.30
N ASP A 486 -14.74 -17.73 1.15
CA ASP A 486 -16.20 -17.59 1.04
C ASP A 486 -16.75 -16.43 1.90
N PHE A 487 -16.05 -15.30 1.86
CA PHE A 487 -16.29 -14.13 2.71
C PHE A 487 -17.77 -13.71 2.79
N TYR A 488 -18.47 -13.62 1.68
CA TYR A 488 -19.85 -13.15 1.67
C TYR A 488 -20.80 -14.15 2.33
N ASP A 489 -20.61 -15.45 2.13
CA ASP A 489 -21.36 -16.50 2.81
C ASP A 489 -21.15 -16.44 4.32
N LYS A 490 -19.90 -16.36 4.76
CA LYS A 490 -19.57 -16.25 6.19
C LYS A 490 -20.12 -14.97 6.82
N ARG A 491 -20.05 -13.85 6.11
CA ARG A 491 -20.65 -12.60 6.57
C ARG A 491 -22.15 -12.73 6.80
N ASP A 492 -22.83 -13.37 5.85
CA ASP A 492 -24.27 -13.57 5.94
C ASP A 492 -24.61 -14.59 7.04
N ARG A 493 -23.79 -15.65 7.25
CA ARG A 493 -23.91 -16.58 8.39
C ARG A 493 -23.73 -15.88 9.73
N VAL A 494 -22.76 -14.98 9.87
CA VAL A 494 -22.57 -14.19 11.11
C VAL A 494 -23.78 -13.29 11.36
N ALA A 495 -24.31 -12.62 10.34
CA ALA A 495 -25.51 -11.80 10.49
C ALA A 495 -26.72 -12.65 10.93
N ARG A 496 -26.91 -13.84 10.32
CA ARG A 496 -27.96 -14.79 10.71
C ARG A 496 -27.75 -15.37 12.11
N PHE A 497 -26.50 -15.58 12.52
CA PHE A 497 -26.20 -16.11 13.87
C PHE A 497 -26.73 -15.19 14.97
N PHE A 498 -26.61 -13.88 14.80
CA PHE A 498 -27.08 -12.88 15.78
C PHE A 498 -28.50 -12.37 15.52
N ASP A 499 -29.19 -12.83 14.48
CA ASP A 499 -30.59 -12.53 14.20
C ASP A 499 -31.52 -13.35 15.11
N SER A 500 -32.40 -12.71 15.88
CA SER A 500 -33.35 -13.38 16.75
C SER A 500 -34.31 -14.34 16.00
N ASP A 501 -34.62 -14.05 14.74
CA ASP A 501 -35.55 -14.84 13.94
C ASP A 501 -34.89 -16.07 13.30
N ALA A 502 -33.55 -16.21 13.40
CA ALA A 502 -32.86 -17.40 12.90
C ALA A 502 -33.13 -18.62 13.78
N PRO A 503 -33.37 -19.79 13.19
CA PRO A 503 -33.57 -21.02 13.95
C PRO A 503 -32.24 -21.49 14.57
N ASP A 504 -32.31 -22.05 15.78
CA ASP A 504 -31.16 -22.58 16.50
C ASP A 504 -30.36 -23.62 15.70
N GLY A 505 -31.04 -24.38 14.81
CA GLY A 505 -30.37 -25.33 13.92
C GLY A 505 -29.34 -24.69 12.99
N GLU A 506 -29.60 -23.50 12.46
CA GLU A 506 -28.64 -22.77 11.61
C GLU A 506 -27.44 -22.30 12.42
N ARG A 507 -27.63 -21.89 13.67
CA ARG A 507 -26.55 -21.50 14.59
C ARG A 507 -25.65 -22.68 14.92
N VAL A 508 -26.26 -23.79 15.31
CA VAL A 508 -25.55 -25.03 15.62
C VAL A 508 -24.79 -25.57 14.40
N GLU A 509 -25.43 -25.56 13.22
CA GLU A 509 -24.77 -25.94 11.96
C GLU A 509 -23.53 -25.07 11.69
N THR A 510 -23.61 -23.75 11.91
CA THR A 510 -22.48 -22.84 11.73
C THR A 510 -21.34 -23.16 12.71
N LEU A 511 -21.65 -23.40 13.97
CA LEU A 511 -20.66 -23.75 14.99
C LEU A 511 -19.97 -25.09 14.69
N ASP A 512 -20.75 -26.14 14.39
CA ASP A 512 -20.26 -27.51 14.15
C ASP A 512 -19.47 -27.62 12.84
N SER A 513 -20.00 -27.03 11.74
CA SER A 513 -19.39 -27.17 10.40
C SER A 513 -18.01 -26.51 10.31
N PHE A 514 -17.75 -25.49 11.09
CA PHE A 514 -16.48 -24.74 11.09
C PHE A 514 -15.64 -24.98 12.35
N GLY A 515 -16.12 -25.81 13.29
CA GLY A 515 -15.41 -26.06 14.53
C GLY A 515 -15.18 -24.80 15.37
N VAL A 516 -16.23 -23.97 15.52
CA VAL A 516 -16.13 -22.73 16.32
C VAL A 516 -16.02 -23.05 17.80
N ASP A 517 -15.00 -22.54 18.46
CA ASP A 517 -14.73 -22.77 19.88
C ASP A 517 -15.32 -21.66 20.77
N TYR A 518 -15.31 -20.43 20.29
CA TYR A 518 -15.79 -19.27 21.04
C TYR A 518 -16.68 -18.36 20.21
N VAL A 519 -17.65 -17.74 20.88
CA VAL A 519 -18.52 -16.69 20.34
C VAL A 519 -18.31 -15.42 21.14
N LEU A 520 -17.89 -14.35 20.49
CA LEU A 520 -17.78 -13.02 21.10
C LEU A 520 -19.11 -12.28 20.86
N HIS A 521 -19.66 -11.67 21.90
CA HIS A 521 -20.91 -10.93 21.85
C HIS A 521 -20.73 -9.55 22.53
N GLY A 522 -20.43 -8.57 21.72
CA GLY A 522 -20.21 -7.19 22.12
C GLY A 522 -21.17 -6.22 21.42
N PRO A 523 -20.89 -4.91 21.50
CA PRO A 523 -21.72 -3.89 20.85
C PRO A 523 -21.83 -4.06 19.33
N ALA A 524 -20.75 -4.53 18.68
CA ALA A 524 -20.75 -4.74 17.22
C ALA A 524 -21.63 -5.92 16.81
N GLU A 525 -21.69 -7.01 17.59
CA GLU A 525 -22.53 -8.17 17.39
C GLU A 525 -24.00 -7.85 17.68
N ARG A 526 -24.29 -7.13 18.77
CA ARG A 526 -25.65 -6.64 19.09
C ARG A 526 -26.21 -5.68 18.03
N ALA A 527 -25.37 -5.03 17.25
CA ALA A 527 -25.81 -4.23 16.10
C ALA A 527 -26.25 -5.06 14.90
N LEU A 528 -25.93 -6.38 14.86
CA LEU A 528 -26.36 -7.31 13.81
C LEU A 528 -27.75 -7.90 14.09
N GLY A 529 -28.15 -8.03 15.34
CA GLY A 529 -29.46 -8.57 15.72
C GLY A 529 -29.61 -8.73 17.24
N ASP A 530 -30.83 -9.08 17.65
CA ASP A 530 -31.25 -9.14 19.07
C ASP A 530 -31.13 -10.55 19.68
N TYR A 531 -30.37 -11.47 19.07
CA TYR A 531 -30.14 -12.79 19.66
C TYR A 531 -29.27 -12.68 20.91
N ASP A 532 -29.74 -13.35 21.99
CA ASP A 532 -29.01 -13.45 23.25
C ASP A 532 -28.35 -14.82 23.41
N PRO A 533 -27.01 -14.92 23.26
CA PRO A 533 -26.29 -16.18 23.41
C PRO A 533 -26.38 -16.82 24.80
N GLU A 534 -26.70 -16.08 25.85
CA GLU A 534 -26.88 -16.62 27.20
C GLU A 534 -28.04 -17.63 27.27
N THR A 535 -29.02 -17.50 26.37
CA THR A 535 -30.17 -18.41 26.29
C THR A 535 -29.85 -19.76 25.65
N ALA A 536 -28.72 -19.90 25.01
CA ALA A 536 -28.34 -21.11 24.27
C ALA A 536 -27.76 -22.20 25.20
N PRO A 537 -28.34 -23.41 25.25
CA PRO A 537 -27.82 -24.49 26.12
C PRO A 537 -26.44 -25.01 25.73
N TRP A 538 -26.04 -24.83 24.45
CA TRP A 538 -24.74 -25.23 23.89
C TRP A 538 -23.64 -24.18 24.07
N LEU A 539 -23.95 -23.03 24.65
CA LEU A 539 -22.97 -21.99 25.00
C LEU A 539 -22.76 -21.95 26.51
N ALA A 540 -21.55 -21.65 26.93
CA ALA A 540 -21.19 -21.40 28.33
C ALA A 540 -20.43 -20.07 28.43
N LEU A 541 -20.88 -19.19 29.29
CA LEU A 541 -20.20 -17.93 29.57
C LEU A 541 -18.79 -18.21 30.08
N ALA A 542 -17.76 -17.70 29.38
CA ALA A 542 -16.35 -17.86 29.72
C ALA A 542 -15.73 -16.55 30.22
N PHE A 543 -16.15 -15.41 29.68
CA PHE A 543 -15.74 -14.09 30.11
C PHE A 543 -16.92 -13.13 30.00
N SER A 544 -17.01 -12.20 30.96
CA SER A 544 -18.00 -11.13 30.92
C SER A 544 -17.41 -9.84 31.48
N ARG A 545 -17.60 -8.76 30.77
CA ARG A 545 -17.22 -7.43 31.20
C ARG A 545 -18.16 -6.39 30.64
N SER A 546 -19.01 -5.83 31.50
CA SER A 546 -19.95 -4.74 31.19
C SER A 546 -20.76 -4.94 29.89
N ARG A 547 -20.19 -4.68 28.73
CA ARG A 547 -20.86 -4.70 27.42
C ARG A 547 -20.45 -5.86 26.53
N VAL A 548 -19.50 -6.68 26.96
CA VAL A 548 -18.91 -7.74 26.13
C VAL A 548 -18.83 -9.04 26.89
N ASP A 549 -19.36 -10.08 26.27
CA ASP A 549 -19.34 -11.45 26.76
C ASP A 549 -18.62 -12.35 25.75
N VAL A 550 -17.87 -13.33 26.25
CA VAL A 550 -17.31 -14.40 25.43
C VAL A 550 -17.89 -15.72 25.90
N TYR A 551 -18.47 -16.47 25.00
CA TYR A 551 -19.07 -17.77 25.28
C TYR A 551 -18.19 -18.87 24.68
N ARG A 552 -17.96 -19.91 25.44
CA ARG A 552 -17.35 -21.16 24.96
C ARG A 552 -18.42 -22.08 24.39
N VAL A 553 -18.18 -22.70 23.25
CA VAL A 553 -19.05 -23.73 22.68
C VAL A 553 -18.82 -25.04 23.44
N LYS A 554 -19.91 -25.69 23.89
CA LYS A 554 -19.86 -26.98 24.58
C LYS A 554 -19.90 -28.10 23.57
N GLU A 555 -18.86 -28.89 23.47
CA GLU A 555 -18.78 -30.05 22.56
C GLU A 555 -19.92 -31.06 22.79
N ASP A 556 -20.24 -31.36 24.07
CA ASP A 556 -21.30 -32.31 24.47
C ASP A 556 -22.73 -31.72 24.36
N GLY A 557 -22.85 -30.45 24.05
CA GLY A 557 -24.14 -29.73 24.05
C GLY A 557 -24.71 -29.45 22.67
N LEU A 558 -23.97 -29.64 21.61
CA LEU A 558 -24.47 -29.41 20.25
C LEU A 558 -25.49 -30.51 19.89
N PRO A 559 -26.74 -30.18 19.54
CA PRO A 559 -27.70 -31.15 19.05
C PRO A 559 -27.12 -31.86 17.84
N GLN A 560 -27.06 -33.19 17.86
CA GLN A 560 -26.67 -33.97 16.68
C GLN A 560 -27.64 -33.70 15.54
N ILE A 561 -27.26 -32.75 14.68
CA ILE A 561 -27.94 -32.56 13.40
C ILE A 561 -27.60 -33.82 12.58
N GLY A 562 -28.62 -34.69 12.35
CA GLY A 562 -28.44 -35.98 11.72
C GLY A 562 -27.55 -35.87 10.48
N ARG A 563 -26.36 -36.39 10.54
CA ARG A 563 -25.50 -36.64 9.38
C ARG A 563 -26.29 -37.59 8.47
N SER A 564 -27.06 -37.03 7.54
CA SER A 564 -27.67 -37.81 6.46
C SER A 564 -26.49 -38.42 5.70
N GLY A 565 -26.31 -39.76 5.89
CA GLY A 565 -25.23 -40.52 5.31
C GLY A 565 -25.17 -40.37 3.80
N GLY A 566 -24.23 -39.56 3.34
CA GLY A 566 -23.67 -39.62 2.01
C GLY A 566 -22.44 -40.49 2.09
N THR A 567 -22.60 -41.76 1.80
CA THR A 567 -21.48 -42.69 1.51
C THR A 567 -20.74 -42.24 0.24
N PRO A 568 -19.44 -42.58 0.10
CA PRO A 568 -18.39 -41.93 -0.70
C PRO A 568 -18.66 -41.96 -2.20
#